data_4de56cbd4aaf3b4967b3905e0ea8a8dd
#
_entry.id   4de56cbd4aaf3b4967b3905e0ea8a8dd
#
_cell.length_a   1.000
_cell.length_b   1.000
_cell.length_c   1.000
_cell.angle_alpha   90.00
_cell.angle_beta   90.00
_cell.angle_gamma   90.00
#
_symmetry.space_group_name_H-M   'P 1'
#
loop_
_entity.id
_entity.type
_entity.pdbx_description
1 polymer ?
#
loop_
_entity_poly.entity_id
_entity_poly.type
_entity_poly.pdbx_seq_one_letter_code
_entity_poly.pdbx_strand_id
1 'polypeptide(L)'
;MPDFTPKYLVMVTAGANNNKYYRMTPHGDSWTAEYGRIGSSSQSRTYPMSQWNAKYNEKIRKGYVDQTDLVKDLISTEKPKQSEYKEIENKVIAEIVERLQSMARKAISENYTISSNKVTQAMVDEAQTILISLLIIEDREMFNQTLLKLFTVIPRKMGSVSSYIAHDDTQFAKIINREQDLLDIMKGQVVQKQVIEEVKDDKPINDKTILEQLGLEFEECSAEDIATIRVALGSCSDKFHKAWKVKNVRFLLYSARNRWYSC
;
A
#
# COMPACT_ATOMS: atom_id res chain seq x y z
N MET A 1 -17.25 -25.92 -19.86
CA MET A 1 -16.08 -26.35 -19.05
C MET A 1 -16.08 -25.51 -17.79
N PRO A 2 -15.73 -26.00 -16.61
CA PRO A 2 -15.60 -25.15 -15.45
C PRO A 2 -14.54 -24.08 -15.74
N ASP A 3 -14.92 -22.82 -15.55
CA ASP A 3 -14.04 -21.67 -15.79
C ASP A 3 -13.11 -21.56 -14.58
N PHE A 4 -11.85 -22.01 -14.75
CA PHE A 4 -10.84 -21.92 -13.71
C PHE A 4 -10.21 -20.52 -13.74
N THR A 5 -10.59 -19.70 -12.76
CA THR A 5 -10.00 -18.37 -12.58
C THR A 5 -8.71 -18.45 -11.77
N PRO A 6 -7.70 -17.63 -12.08
CA PRO A 6 -6.47 -17.56 -11.26
C PRO A 6 -6.78 -17.37 -9.79
N LYS A 7 -5.96 -17.98 -8.91
CA LYS A 7 -6.08 -17.89 -7.45
C LYS A 7 -4.83 -17.31 -6.83
N TYR A 8 -5.00 -16.48 -5.81
CA TYR A 8 -3.93 -15.92 -5.01
C TYR A 8 -4.17 -16.16 -3.52
N LEU A 9 -3.33 -16.98 -2.93
CA LEU A 9 -3.46 -17.43 -1.54
C LEU A 9 -2.27 -16.90 -0.72
N VAL A 10 -2.52 -16.41 0.49
CA VAL A 10 -1.50 -15.88 1.40
C VAL A 10 -1.59 -16.53 2.75
N MET A 11 -0.44 -16.79 3.39
CA MET A 11 -0.36 -17.30 4.76
C MET A 11 0.65 -16.49 5.58
N VAL A 12 0.17 -15.88 6.66
CA VAL A 12 1.01 -15.16 7.63
C VAL A 12 0.75 -15.73 9.02
N THR A 13 1.77 -16.28 9.68
CA THR A 13 1.68 -16.79 11.05
C THR A 13 2.95 -16.47 11.83
N ALA A 14 2.82 -15.97 13.06
CA ALA A 14 3.96 -15.61 13.90
C ALA A 14 4.68 -16.86 14.46
N GLY A 15 3.97 -17.81 15.04
CA GLY A 15 4.55 -18.97 15.72
C GLY A 15 5.42 -19.83 14.82
N ALA A 16 5.03 -20.06 13.57
CA ALA A 16 5.79 -20.81 12.58
C ALA A 16 6.60 -19.89 11.63
N ASN A 17 6.64 -18.60 11.88
CA ASN A 17 7.30 -17.60 11.05
C ASN A 17 6.94 -17.71 9.56
N ASN A 18 5.67 -18.03 9.24
CA ASN A 18 5.20 -18.10 7.87
C ASN A 18 4.86 -16.71 7.37
N ASN A 19 5.37 -16.40 6.20
CA ASN A 19 5.04 -15.23 5.39
C ASN A 19 5.16 -15.68 3.93
N LYS A 20 4.13 -16.37 3.41
CA LYS A 20 4.17 -17.14 2.17
C LYS A 20 2.99 -16.84 1.28
N TYR A 21 3.20 -16.95 -0.02
CA TYR A 21 2.13 -16.90 -1.01
C TYR A 21 2.10 -18.16 -1.86
N TYR A 22 0.95 -18.40 -2.48
CA TYR A 22 0.72 -19.46 -3.45
C TYR A 22 -0.24 -18.95 -4.53
N ARG A 23 0.28 -18.76 -5.73
CA ARG A 23 -0.50 -18.32 -6.90
C ARG A 23 -0.77 -19.52 -7.78
N MET A 24 -2.00 -19.62 -8.29
CA MET A 24 -2.42 -20.64 -9.22
C MET A 24 -2.88 -19.97 -10.51
N THR A 25 -2.23 -20.27 -11.64
CA THR A 25 -2.54 -19.67 -12.95
C THR A 25 -2.92 -20.76 -13.93
N PRO A 26 -4.17 -20.78 -14.47
CA PRO A 26 -4.62 -21.79 -15.41
C PRO A 26 -4.06 -21.57 -16.83
N HIS A 27 -3.78 -22.65 -17.53
CA HIS A 27 -3.26 -22.69 -18.89
C HIS A 27 -3.90 -23.85 -19.67
N GLY A 28 -5.20 -23.77 -19.99
CA GLY A 28 -5.92 -24.85 -20.67
C GLY A 28 -5.98 -26.12 -19.84
N ASP A 29 -5.34 -27.21 -20.28
CA ASP A 29 -5.36 -28.52 -19.60
C ASP A 29 -4.38 -28.64 -18.41
N SER A 30 -3.59 -27.60 -18.19
CA SER A 30 -2.62 -27.53 -17.10
C SER A 30 -2.72 -26.19 -16.36
N TRP A 31 -2.04 -26.09 -15.23
CA TRP A 31 -1.89 -24.85 -14.50
C TRP A 31 -0.53 -24.77 -13.80
N THR A 32 -0.05 -23.55 -13.58
CA THR A 32 1.21 -23.29 -12.91
C THR A 32 0.95 -22.78 -11.48
N ALA A 33 1.59 -23.44 -10.51
CA ALA A 33 1.73 -22.93 -9.15
C ALA A 33 3.02 -22.12 -9.06
N GLU A 34 2.91 -20.87 -8.61
CA GLU A 34 4.04 -20.04 -8.21
C GLU A 34 3.96 -19.79 -6.71
N TYR A 35 5.01 -20.08 -5.96
CA TYR A 35 4.97 -20.00 -4.50
C TYR A 35 6.33 -19.69 -3.91
N GLY A 36 6.32 -19.17 -2.70
CA GLY A 36 7.53 -18.85 -1.96
C GLY A 36 7.26 -18.03 -0.70
N ARG A 37 8.35 -17.65 -0.04
CA ARG A 37 8.29 -16.63 1.00
C ARG A 37 8.10 -15.26 0.37
N ILE A 38 7.20 -14.48 0.94
CA ILE A 38 6.97 -13.10 0.50
C ILE A 38 8.29 -12.32 0.67
N GLY A 39 8.78 -11.72 -0.44
CA GLY A 39 10.05 -10.99 -0.47
C GLY A 39 11.29 -11.81 -0.81
N SER A 40 11.14 -13.08 -1.12
CA SER A 40 12.22 -13.97 -1.58
C SER A 40 11.96 -14.46 -3.00
N SER A 41 12.92 -15.17 -3.59
CA SER A 41 12.75 -15.81 -4.90
C SER A 41 11.59 -16.80 -4.88
N SER A 42 10.80 -16.79 -5.96
CA SER A 42 9.70 -17.73 -6.16
C SER A 42 10.19 -19.06 -6.73
N GLN A 43 9.41 -20.10 -6.43
CA GLN A 43 9.48 -21.38 -7.11
C GLN A 43 8.23 -21.57 -7.95
N SER A 44 8.31 -22.31 -9.04
CA SER A 44 7.16 -22.63 -9.88
C SER A 44 7.08 -24.13 -10.17
N ARG A 45 5.85 -24.63 -10.32
CA ARG A 45 5.60 -26.01 -10.71
C ARG A 45 4.30 -26.11 -11.50
N THR A 46 4.32 -26.86 -12.60
CA THR A 46 3.15 -27.12 -13.42
C THR A 46 2.46 -28.41 -13.01
N TYR A 47 1.13 -28.42 -13.02
CA TYR A 47 0.26 -29.52 -12.67
C TYR A 47 -0.83 -29.69 -13.73
N PRO A 48 -1.37 -30.90 -13.95
CA PRO A 48 -2.57 -31.11 -14.76
C PRO A 48 -3.78 -30.45 -14.08
N MET A 49 -4.75 -29.96 -14.90
CA MET A 49 -5.93 -29.27 -14.39
C MET A 49 -6.76 -30.11 -13.42
N SER A 50 -6.77 -31.43 -13.58
CA SER A 50 -7.43 -32.36 -12.64
C SER A 50 -7.00 -32.23 -11.18
N GLN A 51 -5.81 -31.68 -10.91
CA GLN A 51 -5.30 -31.48 -9.56
C GLN A 51 -5.65 -30.10 -8.97
N TRP A 52 -6.29 -29.20 -9.70
CA TRP A 52 -6.58 -27.83 -9.28
C TRP A 52 -7.29 -27.77 -7.92
N ASN A 53 -8.48 -28.36 -7.83
CA ASN A 53 -9.28 -28.32 -6.61
C ASN A 53 -8.61 -29.02 -5.43
N ALA A 54 -7.93 -30.14 -5.68
CA ALA A 54 -7.20 -30.86 -4.63
C ALA A 54 -6.08 -30.00 -4.03
N LYS A 55 -5.31 -29.29 -4.88
CA LYS A 55 -4.23 -28.41 -4.44
C LYS A 55 -4.74 -27.13 -3.78
N TYR A 56 -5.80 -26.54 -4.29
CA TYR A 56 -6.46 -25.40 -3.65
C TYR A 56 -6.91 -25.76 -2.24
N ASN A 57 -7.70 -26.83 -2.10
CA ASN A 57 -8.22 -27.29 -0.80
C ASN A 57 -7.10 -27.72 0.18
N GLU A 58 -5.99 -28.28 -0.34
CA GLU A 58 -4.79 -28.57 0.45
C GLU A 58 -4.23 -27.30 1.08
N LYS A 59 -4.13 -26.20 0.32
CA LYS A 59 -3.60 -24.92 0.80
C LYS A 59 -4.53 -24.27 1.83
N ILE A 60 -5.83 -24.25 1.57
CA ILE A 60 -6.82 -23.71 2.52
C ILE A 60 -6.72 -24.47 3.86
N ARG A 61 -6.66 -25.80 3.83
CA ARG A 61 -6.50 -26.61 5.06
C ARG A 61 -5.18 -26.36 5.79
N LYS A 62 -4.13 -25.91 5.09
CA LYS A 62 -2.84 -25.49 5.67
C LYS A 62 -2.85 -24.09 6.24
N GLY A 63 -3.99 -23.38 6.22
CA GLY A 63 -4.13 -22.04 6.79
C GLY A 63 -3.81 -20.91 5.81
N TYR A 64 -3.74 -21.18 4.50
CA TYR A 64 -3.70 -20.10 3.51
C TYR A 64 -5.09 -19.46 3.40
N VAL A 65 -5.12 -18.14 3.29
CA VAL A 65 -6.33 -17.34 3.05
C VAL A 65 -6.40 -16.98 1.57
N ASP A 66 -7.56 -17.18 0.95
CA ASP A 66 -7.81 -16.78 -0.44
C ASP A 66 -8.00 -15.27 -0.50
N GLN A 67 -7.10 -14.58 -1.19
CA GLN A 67 -7.08 -13.13 -1.43
C GLN A 67 -7.39 -12.80 -2.90
N THR A 68 -7.91 -13.76 -3.66
CA THR A 68 -8.17 -13.61 -5.09
C THR A 68 -9.06 -12.42 -5.40
N ASP A 69 -10.11 -12.19 -4.60
CA ASP A 69 -11.06 -11.11 -4.82
C ASP A 69 -10.43 -9.73 -4.66
N LEU A 70 -9.43 -9.61 -3.80
CA LEU A 70 -8.70 -8.35 -3.58
C LEU A 70 -7.71 -8.03 -4.71
N VAL A 71 -7.33 -9.03 -5.54
CA VAL A 71 -6.35 -8.88 -6.62
C VAL A 71 -6.97 -9.08 -8.01
N LYS A 72 -8.29 -9.17 -8.15
CA LYS A 72 -8.97 -9.43 -9.42
C LYS A 72 -8.54 -8.48 -10.54
N ASP A 73 -8.41 -7.19 -10.22
CA ASP A 73 -8.07 -6.15 -11.19
C ASP A 73 -6.61 -6.23 -11.69
N LEU A 74 -5.79 -7.09 -11.05
CA LEU A 74 -4.39 -7.29 -11.42
C LEU A 74 -4.16 -8.43 -12.41
N ILE A 75 -5.18 -9.24 -12.63
CA ILE A 75 -5.10 -10.45 -13.46
C ILE A 75 -5.32 -10.09 -14.94
N SER A 76 -5.82 -8.89 -15.23
CA SER A 76 -5.87 -8.36 -16.58
C SER A 76 -4.46 -8.04 -17.07
N THR A 77 -4.08 -8.66 -18.18
CA THR A 77 -2.72 -8.71 -18.77
C THR A 77 -2.27 -7.42 -19.47
N GLU A 78 -2.86 -6.27 -19.21
CA GLU A 78 -2.45 -5.01 -19.83
C GLU A 78 -1.32 -4.34 -19.05
N LYS A 79 -0.22 -4.09 -19.74
CA LYS A 79 0.88 -3.27 -19.22
C LYS A 79 0.36 -1.86 -18.94
N PRO A 80 0.59 -1.29 -17.75
CA PRO A 80 0.21 0.08 -17.46
C PRO A 80 0.94 1.02 -18.43
N LYS A 81 0.19 1.77 -19.22
CA LYS A 81 0.73 2.92 -19.97
C LYS A 81 1.13 3.97 -18.95
N GLN A 82 2.34 4.49 -19.07
CA GLN A 82 2.83 5.62 -18.30
C GLN A 82 1.94 6.83 -18.63
N SER A 83 1.19 7.34 -17.66
CA SER A 83 0.41 8.56 -17.87
C SER A 83 1.34 9.76 -17.77
N GLU A 84 1.36 10.56 -18.79
CA GLU A 84 2.03 11.85 -18.79
C GLU A 84 1.07 12.87 -18.15
N TYR A 85 1.40 13.34 -16.96
CA TYR A 85 0.74 14.50 -16.36
C TYR A 85 1.30 15.78 -16.99
N LYS A 86 0.49 16.86 -16.98
CA LYS A 86 1.00 18.18 -17.30
C LYS A 86 2.14 18.53 -16.34
N GLU A 87 3.20 19.13 -16.85
CA GLU A 87 4.32 19.57 -16.03
C GLU A 87 3.87 20.63 -15.01
N ILE A 88 4.45 20.56 -13.81
CA ILE A 88 4.25 21.57 -12.77
C ILE A 88 5.11 22.78 -13.15
N GLU A 89 4.48 23.91 -13.44
CA GLU A 89 5.16 25.14 -13.91
C GLU A 89 6.15 25.69 -12.87
N ASN A 90 5.82 25.60 -11.58
CA ASN A 90 6.72 25.99 -10.51
C ASN A 90 7.79 24.91 -10.28
N LYS A 91 9.01 25.17 -10.75
CA LYS A 91 10.14 24.23 -10.65
C LYS A 91 10.46 23.78 -9.23
N VAL A 92 10.32 24.68 -8.25
CA VAL A 92 10.59 24.35 -6.84
C VAL A 92 9.55 23.35 -6.33
N ILE A 93 8.28 23.54 -6.67
CA ILE A 93 7.21 22.60 -6.33
C ILE A 93 7.42 21.28 -7.08
N ALA A 94 7.79 21.31 -8.35
CA ALA A 94 8.06 20.11 -9.15
C ALA A 94 9.16 19.23 -8.51
N GLU A 95 10.28 19.83 -8.10
CA GLU A 95 11.38 19.13 -7.42
C GLU A 95 10.94 18.48 -6.10
N ILE A 96 10.10 19.17 -5.32
CA ILE A 96 9.58 18.63 -4.06
C ILE A 96 8.66 17.45 -4.32
N VAL A 97 7.73 17.58 -5.27
CA VAL A 97 6.79 16.52 -5.64
C VAL A 97 7.55 15.30 -6.13
N GLU A 98 8.56 15.47 -6.98
CA GLU A 98 9.41 14.37 -7.43
C GLU A 98 10.15 13.68 -6.28
N ARG A 99 10.70 14.48 -5.36
CA ARG A 99 11.36 13.97 -4.16
C ARG A 99 10.38 13.16 -3.27
N LEU A 100 9.19 13.69 -3.00
CA LEU A 100 8.17 13.00 -2.21
C LEU A 100 7.72 11.69 -2.87
N GLN A 101 7.52 11.71 -4.19
CA GLN A 101 7.20 10.48 -4.94
C GLN A 101 8.33 9.46 -4.89
N SER A 102 9.58 9.91 -4.98
CA SER A 102 10.75 9.04 -4.85
C SER A 102 10.81 8.40 -3.47
N MET A 103 10.59 9.19 -2.41
CA MET A 103 10.52 8.69 -1.02
C MET A 103 9.37 7.69 -0.84
N ALA A 104 8.18 7.99 -1.39
CA ALA A 104 7.03 7.09 -1.34
C ALA A 104 7.32 5.75 -2.05
N ARG A 105 7.87 5.80 -3.26
CA ARG A 105 8.30 4.58 -3.99
C ARG A 105 9.34 3.77 -3.20
N LYS A 106 10.30 4.45 -2.59
CA LYS A 106 11.31 3.81 -1.74
C LYS A 106 10.66 3.12 -0.52
N ALA A 107 9.81 3.84 0.23
CA ALA A 107 9.12 3.29 1.40
C ALA A 107 8.28 2.06 1.03
N ILE A 108 7.57 2.09 -0.10
CA ILE A 108 6.81 0.94 -0.60
C ILE A 108 7.74 -0.21 -0.96
N SER A 109 8.81 0.05 -1.72
CA SER A 109 9.74 -1.00 -2.17
C SER A 109 10.49 -1.67 -1.02
N GLU A 110 10.77 -0.95 0.06
CA GLU A 110 11.44 -1.47 1.26
C GLU A 110 10.50 -2.31 2.14
N ASN A 111 9.23 -1.93 2.22
CA ASN A 111 8.28 -2.53 3.17
C ASN A 111 7.35 -3.58 2.55
N TYR A 112 7.07 -3.50 1.26
CA TYR A 112 6.13 -4.40 0.60
C TYR A 112 6.80 -5.17 -0.53
N THR A 113 6.33 -6.39 -0.79
CA THR A 113 6.78 -7.20 -1.94
C THR A 113 5.96 -6.95 -3.17
N ILE A 114 4.76 -6.44 -2.98
CA ILE A 114 3.86 -6.08 -4.06
C ILE A 114 4.24 -4.67 -4.49
N SER A 115 4.61 -4.49 -5.75
CA SER A 115 4.77 -3.15 -6.32
C SER A 115 3.43 -2.40 -6.20
N SER A 116 3.45 -1.09 -6.00
CA SER A 116 2.26 -0.25 -5.82
C SER A 116 1.21 -0.44 -6.94
N ASN A 117 1.65 -0.75 -8.15
CA ASN A 117 0.77 -1.07 -9.28
C ASN A 117 0.03 -2.42 -9.15
N LYS A 118 0.33 -3.21 -8.13
CA LYS A 118 -0.36 -4.46 -7.79
C LYS A 118 -1.20 -4.37 -6.52
N VAL A 119 -1.39 -3.21 -5.95
CA VAL A 119 -2.33 -2.99 -4.84
C VAL A 119 -3.61 -2.42 -5.43
N THR A 120 -4.75 -2.97 -5.04
CA THR A 120 -6.09 -2.51 -5.44
C THR A 120 -6.67 -1.57 -4.40
N GLN A 121 -7.67 -0.78 -4.77
CA GLN A 121 -8.43 0.02 -3.81
C GLN A 121 -9.10 -0.87 -2.75
N ALA A 122 -9.63 -2.01 -3.15
CA ALA A 122 -10.25 -2.98 -2.22
C ALA A 122 -9.25 -3.47 -1.15
N MET A 123 -7.98 -3.71 -1.49
CA MET A 123 -6.95 -4.05 -0.52
C MET A 123 -6.68 -2.90 0.46
N VAL A 124 -6.66 -1.66 -0.02
CA VAL A 124 -6.46 -0.47 0.82
C VAL A 124 -7.63 -0.28 1.77
N ASP A 125 -8.87 -0.43 1.30
CA ASP A 125 -10.08 -0.25 2.10
C ASP A 125 -10.20 -1.33 3.18
N GLU A 126 -9.91 -2.57 2.84
CA GLU A 126 -9.88 -3.69 3.80
C GLU A 126 -8.78 -3.48 4.84
N ALA A 127 -7.58 -3.08 4.43
CA ALA A 127 -6.47 -2.76 5.33
C ALA A 127 -6.84 -1.62 6.29
N GLN A 128 -7.52 -0.57 5.80
CA GLN A 128 -7.97 0.55 6.63
C GLN A 128 -9.01 0.08 7.66
N THR A 129 -9.94 -0.78 7.27
CA THR A 129 -10.94 -1.37 8.17
C THR A 129 -10.27 -2.15 9.30
N ILE A 130 -9.26 -2.94 8.97
CA ILE A 130 -8.49 -3.69 9.96
C ILE A 130 -7.73 -2.74 10.91
N LEU A 131 -7.09 -1.69 10.39
CA LEU A 131 -6.38 -0.69 11.23
C LEU A 131 -7.33 0.02 12.18
N ILE A 132 -8.54 0.38 11.73
CA ILE A 132 -9.56 0.98 12.60
C ILE A 132 -9.95 -0.01 13.72
N SER A 133 -10.12 -1.28 13.41
CA SER A 133 -10.46 -2.28 14.40
C SER A 133 -9.38 -2.49 15.47
N LEU A 134 -8.10 -2.29 15.13
CA LEU A 134 -6.99 -2.37 16.08
C LEU A 134 -7.04 -1.28 17.17
N LEU A 135 -7.67 -0.13 16.90
CA LEU A 135 -7.75 0.99 17.85
C LEU A 135 -8.55 0.66 19.12
N ILE A 136 -9.44 -0.32 19.07
CA ILE A 136 -10.34 -0.69 20.17
C ILE A 136 -9.99 -2.03 20.82
N ILE A 137 -8.90 -2.68 20.36
CA ILE A 137 -8.47 -3.98 20.90
C ILE A 137 -7.46 -3.74 22.04
N GLU A 138 -7.79 -4.21 23.23
CA GLU A 138 -6.95 -4.15 24.42
C GLU A 138 -6.18 -5.46 24.66
N ASP A 139 -6.76 -6.61 24.23
CA ASP A 139 -6.11 -7.90 24.36
C ASP A 139 -4.99 -8.08 23.34
N ARG A 140 -3.79 -8.38 23.82
CA ARG A 140 -2.58 -8.51 22.99
C ARG A 140 -2.67 -9.65 21.97
N GLU A 141 -3.26 -10.77 22.35
CA GLU A 141 -3.34 -11.89 21.42
C GLU A 141 -4.32 -11.58 20.28
N MET A 142 -5.47 -11.01 20.61
CA MET A 142 -6.46 -10.54 19.63
C MET A 142 -5.87 -9.43 18.74
N PHE A 143 -5.11 -8.49 19.33
CA PHE A 143 -4.40 -7.44 18.58
C PHE A 143 -3.46 -8.07 17.56
N ASN A 144 -2.60 -9.00 17.97
CA ASN A 144 -1.65 -9.65 17.09
C ASN A 144 -2.34 -10.48 16.00
N GLN A 145 -3.41 -11.21 16.34
CA GLN A 145 -4.19 -11.95 15.35
C GLN A 145 -4.80 -11.02 14.29
N THR A 146 -5.33 -9.88 14.71
CA THR A 146 -5.92 -8.87 13.82
C THR A 146 -4.84 -8.21 12.96
N LEU A 147 -3.68 -7.89 13.54
CA LEU A 147 -2.52 -7.35 12.82
C LEU A 147 -1.99 -8.35 11.75
N LEU A 148 -1.97 -9.64 12.05
CA LEU A 148 -1.59 -10.67 11.07
C LEU A 148 -2.56 -10.73 9.88
N LYS A 149 -3.86 -10.43 10.08
CA LYS A 149 -4.83 -10.29 8.98
C LYS A 149 -4.45 -9.12 8.07
N LEU A 150 -4.04 -7.97 8.63
CA LEU A 150 -3.54 -6.84 7.85
C LEU A 150 -2.39 -7.26 6.93
N PHE A 151 -1.42 -8.01 7.45
CA PHE A 151 -0.28 -8.49 6.66
C PHE A 151 -0.66 -9.56 5.62
N THR A 152 -1.83 -10.15 5.75
CA THR A 152 -2.39 -11.06 4.75
C THR A 152 -3.03 -10.29 3.60
N VAL A 153 -3.67 -9.15 3.88
CA VAL A 153 -4.31 -8.27 2.88
C VAL A 153 -3.26 -7.58 2.03
N ILE A 154 -2.31 -6.87 2.66
CA ILE A 154 -1.18 -6.23 1.96
C ILE A 154 0.12 -6.84 2.45
N PRO A 155 0.67 -7.84 1.72
CA PRO A 155 1.82 -8.62 2.17
C PRO A 155 3.09 -7.79 2.35
N ARG A 156 3.64 -7.83 3.56
CA ARG A 156 4.84 -7.12 3.98
C ARG A 156 6.11 -7.95 3.77
N LYS A 157 7.23 -7.27 3.47
CA LYS A 157 8.57 -7.87 3.57
C LYS A 157 8.93 -8.03 5.05
N MET A 158 8.99 -9.26 5.52
CA MET A 158 9.30 -9.57 6.90
C MET A 158 10.37 -10.67 6.95
N GLY A 159 11.49 -10.39 7.60
CA GLY A 159 12.48 -11.41 7.91
C GLY A 159 11.96 -12.37 8.97
N SER A 160 11.49 -11.81 10.10
CA SER A 160 10.77 -12.54 11.13
C SER A 160 9.41 -11.88 11.38
N VAL A 161 8.34 -12.65 11.34
CA VAL A 161 6.98 -12.14 11.63
C VAL A 161 6.87 -11.65 13.07
N SER A 162 7.55 -12.30 14.01
CA SER A 162 7.56 -11.92 15.42
C SER A 162 8.09 -10.50 15.67
N SER A 163 8.96 -9.98 14.81
CA SER A 163 9.48 -8.61 14.94
C SER A 163 8.47 -7.52 14.53
N TYR A 164 7.32 -7.90 13.97
CA TYR A 164 6.28 -6.99 13.49
C TYR A 164 5.02 -6.99 14.35
N ILE A 165 4.90 -7.92 15.30
CA ILE A 165 3.79 -8.02 16.25
C ILE A 165 4.14 -7.38 17.59
N ALA A 166 3.11 -7.14 18.41
CA ALA A 166 3.28 -6.58 19.76
C ALA A 166 3.75 -7.66 20.75
N HIS A 167 4.78 -7.34 21.52
CA HIS A 167 5.26 -8.15 22.64
C HIS A 167 4.62 -7.72 23.98
N ASP A 168 4.17 -6.45 24.03
CA ASP A 168 3.40 -5.86 25.13
C ASP A 168 2.44 -4.80 24.57
N ASP A 169 1.48 -4.36 25.38
CA ASP A 169 0.43 -3.40 25.02
C ASP A 169 0.95 -1.97 24.80
N THR A 170 2.08 -1.62 25.39
CA THR A 170 2.68 -0.29 25.17
C THR A 170 3.11 -0.05 23.71
N GLN A 171 3.24 -1.13 22.93
CA GLN A 171 3.66 -1.09 21.53
C GLN A 171 2.49 -0.87 20.55
N PHE A 172 1.22 -1.02 20.99
CA PHE A 172 0.06 -0.97 20.10
C PHE A 172 0.00 0.33 19.31
N ALA A 173 0.04 1.46 19.98
CA ALA A 173 -0.05 2.77 19.33
C ALA A 173 1.08 2.97 18.31
N LYS A 174 2.31 2.57 18.64
CA LYS A 174 3.47 2.68 17.75
C LYS A 174 3.30 1.80 16.50
N ILE A 175 2.77 0.58 16.67
CA ILE A 175 2.53 -0.35 15.56
C ILE A 175 1.42 0.21 14.66
N ILE A 176 0.28 0.64 15.24
CA ILE A 176 -0.83 1.21 14.48
C ILE A 176 -0.37 2.43 13.66
N ASN A 177 0.34 3.37 14.27
CA ASN A 177 0.84 4.56 13.59
C ASN A 177 1.77 4.20 12.42
N ARG A 178 2.72 3.28 12.64
CA ARG A 178 3.62 2.82 11.57
C ARG A 178 2.87 2.18 10.39
N GLU A 179 1.89 1.32 10.68
CA GLU A 179 1.13 0.65 9.62
C GLU A 179 0.18 1.64 8.93
N GLN A 180 -0.38 2.63 9.66
CA GLN A 180 -1.21 3.69 9.06
C GLN A 180 -0.38 4.57 8.13
N ASP A 181 0.80 5.03 8.54
CA ASP A 181 1.70 5.84 7.72
C ASP A 181 2.03 5.12 6.39
N LEU A 182 2.33 3.82 6.46
CA LEU A 182 2.63 3.01 5.29
C LEU A 182 1.40 2.78 4.40
N LEU A 183 0.22 2.61 4.99
CA LEU A 183 -1.03 2.48 4.24
C LEU A 183 -1.39 3.79 3.54
N ASP A 184 -1.18 4.95 4.18
CA ASP A 184 -1.44 6.26 3.59
C ASP A 184 -0.54 6.51 2.37
N ILE A 185 0.74 6.14 2.45
CA ILE A 185 1.67 6.17 1.31
C ILE A 185 1.17 5.26 0.17
N MET A 186 0.73 4.04 0.50
CA MET A 186 0.21 3.09 -0.49
C MET A 186 -1.06 3.59 -1.14
N LYS A 187 -1.99 4.14 -0.36
CA LYS A 187 -3.25 4.73 -0.83
C LYS A 187 -3.01 5.84 -1.85
N GLY A 188 -2.04 6.72 -1.59
CA GLY A 188 -1.65 7.76 -2.54
C GLY A 188 -1.21 7.20 -3.89
N GLN A 189 -0.50 6.08 -3.92
CA GLN A 189 -0.06 5.43 -5.15
C GLN A 189 -1.21 4.72 -5.88
N VAL A 190 -2.17 4.14 -5.15
CA VAL A 190 -3.36 3.49 -5.75
C VAL A 190 -4.27 4.52 -6.38
N VAL A 191 -4.51 5.66 -5.74
CA VAL A 191 -5.30 6.77 -6.31
C VAL A 191 -4.67 7.29 -7.59
N GLN A 192 -3.35 7.45 -7.64
CA GLN A 192 -2.64 7.85 -8.87
C GLN A 192 -2.90 6.86 -10.02
N LYS A 193 -2.93 5.57 -9.73
CA LYS A 193 -3.19 4.53 -10.73
C LYS A 193 -4.61 4.56 -11.28
N GLN A 194 -5.62 4.69 -10.41
CA GLN A 194 -7.05 4.72 -10.83
C GLN A 194 -7.33 5.87 -11.79
N VAL A 195 -6.75 7.02 -11.50
CA VAL A 195 -6.88 8.20 -12.37
C VAL A 195 -6.30 7.94 -13.77
N ILE A 196 -5.21 7.18 -13.85
CA ILE A 196 -4.59 6.77 -15.11
C ILE A 196 -5.51 5.82 -15.91
N GLU A 197 -6.27 4.97 -15.23
CA GLU A 197 -7.15 3.98 -15.86
C GLU A 197 -8.48 4.59 -16.34
N GLU A 198 -9.01 5.62 -15.66
CA GLU A 198 -10.25 6.32 -16.05
C GLU A 198 -10.10 7.15 -17.34
N VAL A 199 -8.86 7.48 -17.76
CA VAL A 199 -8.57 8.26 -18.98
C VAL A 199 -8.47 7.37 -20.25
N LYS A 200 -8.95 6.12 -20.21
CA LYS A 200 -8.88 5.19 -21.34
C LYS A 200 -9.77 5.51 -22.56
N ASP A 201 -10.62 6.53 -22.52
CA ASP A 201 -11.36 7.00 -23.67
C ASP A 201 -10.59 8.08 -24.43
N ASP A 202 -10.04 7.71 -25.57
CA ASP A 202 -9.56 8.45 -26.77
C ASP A 202 -9.31 9.98 -26.70
N LYS A 203 -9.01 10.57 -25.56
CA LYS A 203 -8.55 11.96 -25.45
C LYS A 203 -7.07 12.02 -25.12
N PRO A 204 -6.30 12.74 -25.94
CA PRO A 204 -4.88 12.91 -25.67
C PRO A 204 -4.68 13.84 -24.48
N ILE A 205 -3.73 13.49 -23.65
CA ILE A 205 -3.05 14.37 -22.69
C ILE A 205 -3.93 14.82 -21.53
N ASN A 206 -3.53 14.41 -20.35
CA ASN A 206 -4.07 14.89 -19.11
C ASN A 206 -3.74 16.39 -18.98
N ASP A 207 -4.72 17.28 -19.13
CA ASP A 207 -4.53 18.73 -18.97
C ASP A 207 -4.24 19.14 -17.53
N LYS A 208 -4.15 18.18 -16.61
CA LYS A 208 -3.96 18.37 -15.18
C LYS A 208 -2.56 17.93 -14.73
N THR A 209 -1.99 18.69 -13.81
CA THR A 209 -0.82 18.25 -13.05
C THR A 209 -1.18 17.14 -12.07
N ILE A 210 -0.18 16.40 -11.60
CA ILE A 210 -0.39 15.37 -10.56
C ILE A 210 -1.00 15.96 -9.28
N LEU A 211 -0.69 17.21 -8.94
CA LEU A 211 -1.23 17.88 -7.76
C LEU A 211 -2.72 18.17 -7.92
N GLU A 212 -3.13 18.76 -9.04
CA GLU A 212 -4.55 19.01 -9.36
C GLU A 212 -5.37 17.71 -9.36
N GLN A 213 -4.77 16.64 -9.84
CA GLN A 213 -5.41 15.34 -9.88
C GLN A 213 -5.61 14.76 -8.47
N LEU A 214 -4.64 14.92 -7.59
CA LEU A 214 -4.73 14.51 -6.19
C LEU A 214 -5.57 15.48 -5.34
N GLY A 215 -5.97 16.64 -5.89
CA GLY A 215 -6.64 17.70 -5.16
C GLY A 215 -5.72 18.36 -4.12
N LEU A 216 -4.43 18.45 -4.42
CA LEU A 216 -3.43 19.05 -3.56
C LEU A 216 -3.02 20.41 -4.10
N GLU A 217 -2.96 21.40 -3.21
CA GLU A 217 -2.38 22.71 -3.46
C GLU A 217 -1.15 22.89 -2.60
N PHE A 218 -0.05 23.34 -3.21
CA PHE A 218 1.19 23.66 -2.53
C PHE A 218 1.43 25.16 -2.60
N GLU A 219 1.65 25.77 -1.43
CA GLU A 219 1.99 27.19 -1.29
C GLU A 219 3.29 27.33 -0.48
N GLU A 220 4.13 28.31 -0.83
CA GLU A 220 5.26 28.67 0.03
C GLU A 220 4.76 29.26 1.35
N CYS A 221 5.39 28.90 2.47
CA CYS A 221 5.08 29.49 3.75
C CYS A 221 5.48 30.96 3.77
N SER A 222 4.62 31.80 4.34
CA SER A 222 4.93 33.21 4.60
C SER A 222 6.06 33.36 5.63
N ALA A 223 6.64 34.54 5.73
CA ALA A 223 7.65 34.84 6.75
C ALA A 223 7.11 34.61 8.18
N GLU A 224 5.83 34.89 8.41
CA GLU A 224 5.14 34.67 9.68
C GLU A 224 4.98 33.18 10.00
N ASP A 225 4.59 32.37 9.01
CA ASP A 225 4.53 30.90 9.15
C ASP A 225 5.91 30.33 9.51
N ILE A 226 6.95 30.79 8.81
CA ILE A 226 8.34 30.34 9.03
C ILE A 226 8.79 30.73 10.46
N ALA A 227 8.48 31.93 10.92
CA ALA A 227 8.79 32.34 12.29
C ALA A 227 8.10 31.43 13.32
N THR A 228 6.82 31.14 13.13
CA THR A 228 6.06 30.23 13.99
C THR A 228 6.66 28.82 13.99
N ILE A 229 7.02 28.28 12.83
CA ILE A 229 7.66 26.97 12.71
C ILE A 229 9.00 26.94 13.44
N ARG A 230 9.84 27.96 13.30
CA ARG A 230 11.14 28.05 13.97
C ARG A 230 11.00 28.10 15.48
N VAL A 231 9.99 28.80 16.00
CA VAL A 231 9.68 28.80 17.45
C VAL A 231 9.26 27.40 17.91
N ALA A 232 8.42 26.72 17.15
CA ALA A 232 7.98 25.35 17.48
C ALA A 232 9.13 24.33 17.42
N LEU A 233 10.12 24.50 16.55
CA LEU A 233 11.30 23.64 16.45
C LEU A 233 12.29 23.85 17.61
N GLY A 234 12.25 24.97 18.30
CA GLY A 234 13.11 25.27 19.45
C GLY A 234 14.60 25.10 19.12
N SER A 235 15.29 24.22 19.83
CA SER A 235 16.72 23.94 19.65
C SER A 235 17.08 23.30 18.31
N CYS A 236 16.12 22.87 17.53
CA CYS A 236 16.32 22.30 16.19
C CYS A 236 16.10 23.33 15.07
N SER A 237 15.84 24.58 15.40
CA SER A 237 15.54 25.65 14.42
C SER A 237 16.71 25.93 13.46
N ASP A 238 17.95 25.65 13.84
CA ASP A 238 19.16 25.73 13.02
C ASP A 238 19.17 24.71 11.86
N LYS A 239 18.45 23.60 12.02
CA LYS A 239 18.31 22.55 10.99
C LYS A 239 17.16 22.81 10.02
N PHE A 240 16.38 23.85 10.26
CA PHE A 240 15.28 24.24 9.39
C PHE A 240 15.78 24.79 8.05
N HIS A 241 15.37 24.17 6.95
CA HIS A 241 15.75 24.63 5.61
C HIS A 241 14.58 25.30 4.89
N LYS A 242 13.41 24.66 4.80
CA LYS A 242 12.27 25.18 4.06
C LYS A 242 10.95 24.52 4.52
N ALA A 243 9.84 25.19 4.35
CA ALA A 243 8.51 24.67 4.64
C ALA A 243 7.51 25.10 3.56
N TRP A 244 6.45 24.31 3.39
CA TRP A 244 5.35 24.57 2.47
C TRP A 244 4.03 24.30 3.16
N LYS A 245 3.02 25.08 2.77
CA LYS A 245 1.63 24.78 3.11
C LYS A 245 1.09 23.79 2.10
N VAL A 246 0.50 22.71 2.57
CA VAL A 246 -0.19 21.73 1.73
C VAL A 246 -1.67 21.77 2.09
N LYS A 247 -2.51 22.11 1.12
CA LYS A 247 -3.96 22.05 1.24
C LYS A 247 -4.47 20.83 0.47
N ASN A 248 -5.35 20.05 1.06
CA ASN A 248 -6.05 18.99 0.37
C ASN A 248 -7.50 19.42 0.15
N VAL A 249 -7.83 19.82 -1.06
CA VAL A 249 -9.14 20.35 -1.42
C VAL A 249 -10.26 19.33 -1.26
N ARG A 250 -9.94 18.03 -1.39
CA ARG A 250 -10.91 16.94 -1.21
C ARG A 250 -11.21 16.64 0.26
N PHE A 251 -10.28 16.95 1.18
CA PHE A 251 -10.44 16.70 2.62
C PHE A 251 -11.07 17.88 3.38
N LEU A 252 -11.18 19.06 2.79
CA LEU A 252 -11.85 20.21 3.40
C LEU A 252 -13.36 19.97 3.68
N LEU A 253 -13.93 18.92 3.08
CA LEU A 253 -15.31 18.48 3.36
C LEU A 253 -15.43 17.60 4.62
N TYR A 254 -14.33 17.13 5.22
CA TYR A 254 -14.37 16.14 6.30
C TYR A 254 -13.60 16.44 7.58
N SER A 255 -12.69 17.42 7.64
CA SER A 255 -12.09 17.80 8.93
C SER A 255 -11.46 19.21 8.91
N ALA A 256 -11.93 20.06 9.79
CA ALA A 256 -11.33 21.37 10.13
C ALA A 256 -10.09 21.20 11.04
N ARG A 257 -9.13 20.33 10.69
CA ARG A 257 -7.85 20.18 11.42
C ARG A 257 -6.68 20.34 10.46
N ASN A 258 -6.03 21.50 10.57
CA ASN A 258 -4.72 21.74 9.96
C ASN A 258 -3.69 20.79 10.57
N ARG A 259 -3.17 19.84 9.78
CA ARG A 259 -1.98 19.07 10.16
C ARG A 259 -0.77 19.69 9.49
N TRP A 260 0.17 20.11 10.29
CA TRP A 260 1.49 20.54 9.85
C TRP A 260 2.39 19.30 9.71
N TYR A 261 3.01 19.13 8.55
CA TYR A 261 4.05 18.13 8.37
C TYR A 261 5.38 18.86 8.27
N SER A 262 6.26 18.60 9.23
CA SER A 262 7.67 18.98 9.14
C SER A 262 8.44 17.88 8.41
N CYS A 263 9.11 18.22 7.33
CA CYS A 263 10.11 17.34 6.70
C CYS A 263 11.47 17.52 7.35
#